data_d7c6c89ebf34ca9fb6b2eb1c85e0cbe3
#
_entry.id   d7c6c89ebf34ca9fb6b2eb1c85e0cbe3
#
_cell.length_a   1.000
_cell.length_b   1.000
_cell.length_c   1.000
_cell.angle_alpha   90.00
_cell.angle_beta   90.00
_cell.angle_gamma   90.00
#
_symmetry.space_group_name_H-M   'P 1'
#
loop_
_entity.id
_entity.type
_entity.pdbx_description
1 polymer ?
#
loop_
_entity_poly.entity_id
_entity_poly.type
_entity_poly.pdbx_seq_one_letter_code
_entity_poly.pdbx_strand_id
1 'polypeptide(L)'
;MHAMKKIKSLLFLGLFMMTSCLDILDKEPLDIISDNAVWSDPVLIDSYLAECYYQTSVMVNETPGYFTNGGNFWQSELGMGMCWINEIADEAKVNWAYNTDAVRTYKAGGLTIGGGLLEWWELPYNTIRALNEFIQRVPGSPVAEELKNERVAEARFLRAYNYFAMVKRYGGVPLITVPQALDESWEELYPSRNSEQEVYDFILAEMDDIINNEYLYE
;
A
#
# COMPACT_ATOMS: atom_id res chain seq x y z
N MET A 1 3.31 28.50 -67.09
CA MET A 1 2.77 27.16 -66.78
C MET A 1 3.77 26.27 -65.98
N HIS A 2 5.08 26.35 -66.19
CA HIS A 2 6.08 25.52 -65.48
C HIS A 2 6.30 25.89 -64.01
N ALA A 3 6.24 27.17 -63.65
CA ALA A 3 6.42 27.63 -62.26
C ALA A 3 5.30 27.17 -61.30
N MET A 4 4.05 27.20 -61.76
CA MET A 4 2.92 26.75 -60.96
C MET A 4 2.93 25.25 -60.69
N LYS A 5 3.46 24.41 -61.60
CA LYS A 5 3.65 22.99 -61.37
C LYS A 5 4.70 22.69 -60.31
N LYS A 6 5.79 23.45 -60.27
CA LYS A 6 6.86 23.32 -59.24
C LYS A 6 6.37 23.71 -57.87
N ILE A 7 5.55 24.78 -57.74
CA ILE A 7 4.99 25.24 -56.49
C ILE A 7 3.98 24.21 -55.94
N LYS A 8 3.12 23.62 -56.76
CA LYS A 8 2.19 22.57 -56.33
C LYS A 8 2.93 21.29 -55.89
N SER A 9 4.03 20.94 -56.56
CA SER A 9 4.85 19.78 -56.17
C SER A 9 5.59 20.00 -54.86
N LEU A 10 6.07 21.23 -54.58
CA LEU A 10 6.70 21.59 -53.27
C LEU A 10 5.66 21.61 -52.14
N LEU A 11 4.47 22.10 -52.38
CA LEU A 11 3.36 22.09 -51.40
C LEU A 11 2.91 20.67 -51.05
N PHE A 12 2.87 19.77 -52.05
CA PHE A 12 2.52 18.35 -51.83
C PHE A 12 3.60 17.60 -51.06
N LEU A 13 4.89 17.91 -51.27
CA LEU A 13 6.01 17.34 -50.56
C LEU A 13 6.07 17.85 -49.11
N GLY A 14 5.73 19.11 -48.85
CA GLY A 14 5.63 19.71 -47.52
C GLY A 14 4.49 19.13 -46.67
N LEU A 15 3.37 18.76 -47.31
CA LEU A 15 2.23 18.16 -46.62
C LEU A 15 2.51 16.72 -46.18
N PHE A 16 3.38 15.99 -46.92
CA PHE A 16 3.77 14.61 -46.55
C PHE A 16 4.77 14.53 -45.41
N MET A 17 5.45 15.63 -45.06
CA MET A 17 6.40 15.67 -43.93
C MET A 17 5.70 15.94 -42.57
N MET A 18 4.42 16.27 -42.54
CA MET A 18 3.70 16.54 -41.30
C MET A 18 3.04 15.31 -40.66
N THR A 19 3.07 14.15 -41.31
CA THR A 19 2.45 12.91 -40.80
C THR A 19 3.42 11.95 -40.09
N SER A 20 4.69 12.35 -39.95
CA SER A 20 5.71 11.53 -39.31
C SER A 20 5.93 12.01 -37.88
N CYS A 21 5.73 11.17 -36.91
CA CYS A 21 6.18 11.24 -35.51
C CYS A 21 5.13 11.42 -34.40
N LEU A 22 3.94 10.87 -34.52
CA LEU A 22 3.09 10.70 -33.32
C LEU A 22 3.46 9.42 -32.54
N ASP A 23 3.91 8.37 -33.22
CA ASP A 23 4.25 7.08 -32.58
C ASP A 23 5.61 7.04 -31.84
N ILE A 24 6.48 8.04 -32.06
CA ILE A 24 7.83 8.03 -31.46
C ILE A 24 7.84 8.55 -30.01
N LEU A 25 6.80 9.29 -29.63
CA LEU A 25 6.66 9.85 -28.28
C LEU A 25 5.93 8.92 -27.31
N ASP A 26 5.24 7.91 -27.83
CA ASP A 26 4.46 6.94 -27.03
C ASP A 26 5.21 5.61 -26.79
N LYS A 27 6.53 5.67 -26.71
CA LYS A 27 7.31 4.49 -26.31
C LYS A 27 7.23 4.34 -24.81
N GLU A 28 6.51 3.32 -24.36
CA GLU A 28 6.63 2.84 -22.97
C GLU A 28 8.12 2.49 -22.73
N PRO A 29 8.74 3.00 -21.66
CA PRO A 29 10.10 2.62 -21.28
C PRO A 29 10.17 1.10 -21.13
N LEU A 30 11.11 0.44 -21.78
CA LEU A 30 11.27 -1.02 -21.77
C LEU A 30 11.75 -1.56 -20.39
N ASP A 31 12.14 -0.68 -19.51
CA ASP A 31 12.65 -0.96 -18.15
C ASP A 31 11.64 -0.64 -17.05
N ILE A 32 10.45 -0.14 -17.40
CA ILE A 32 9.38 0.14 -16.47
C ILE A 32 8.20 -0.78 -16.81
N ILE A 33 7.74 -1.56 -15.83
CA ILE A 33 6.52 -2.35 -15.96
C ILE A 33 5.35 -1.37 -16.05
N SER A 34 4.59 -1.40 -17.16
CA SER A 34 3.44 -0.51 -17.32
C SER A 34 2.32 -0.87 -16.34
N ASP A 35 1.54 0.13 -15.94
CA ASP A 35 0.39 -0.07 -15.05
C ASP A 35 -0.55 -1.17 -15.58
N ASN A 36 -0.85 -1.15 -16.88
CA ASN A 36 -1.68 -2.18 -17.50
C ASN A 36 -1.07 -3.59 -17.44
N ALA A 37 0.26 -3.72 -17.50
CA ALA A 37 0.93 -5.01 -17.42
C ALA A 37 0.78 -5.63 -16.03
N VAL A 38 0.88 -4.81 -14.95
CA VAL A 38 0.71 -5.27 -13.56
C VAL A 38 -0.64 -5.96 -13.39
N TRP A 39 -1.71 -5.35 -13.90
CA TRP A 39 -3.08 -5.85 -13.71
C TRP A 39 -3.52 -6.88 -14.75
N SER A 40 -2.65 -7.25 -15.71
CA SER A 40 -2.96 -8.23 -16.75
C SER A 40 -2.24 -9.56 -16.59
N ASP A 41 -1.20 -9.60 -15.76
CA ASP A 41 -0.36 -10.79 -15.53
C ASP A 41 -0.60 -11.32 -14.11
N PRO A 42 -1.05 -12.57 -13.95
CA PRO A 42 -1.29 -13.17 -12.63
C PRO A 42 -0.02 -13.18 -11.76
N VAL A 43 1.18 -13.32 -12.33
CA VAL A 43 2.44 -13.28 -11.58
C VAL A 43 2.72 -11.90 -11.02
N LEU A 44 2.39 -10.84 -11.75
CA LEU A 44 2.56 -9.47 -11.28
C LEU A 44 1.49 -9.09 -10.24
N ILE A 45 0.26 -9.57 -10.40
CA ILE A 45 -0.80 -9.45 -9.39
C ILE A 45 -0.36 -10.10 -8.07
N ASP A 46 0.15 -11.34 -8.14
CA ASP A 46 0.66 -12.05 -6.97
C ASP A 46 1.87 -11.33 -6.34
N SER A 47 2.75 -10.77 -7.17
CA SER A 47 3.91 -10.01 -6.68
C SER A 47 3.50 -8.72 -5.96
N TYR A 48 2.47 -8.02 -6.48
CA TYR A 48 1.92 -6.84 -5.83
C TYR A 48 1.31 -7.18 -4.45
N LEU A 49 0.53 -8.27 -4.40
CA LEU A 49 -0.06 -8.73 -3.16
C LEU A 49 1.01 -9.18 -2.15
N ALA A 50 2.06 -9.85 -2.61
CA ALA A 50 3.20 -10.25 -1.77
C ALA A 50 3.90 -9.03 -1.14
N GLU A 51 4.02 -7.91 -1.87
CA GLU A 51 4.51 -6.65 -1.30
C GLU A 51 3.57 -6.09 -0.23
N CYS A 52 2.25 -6.19 -0.43
CA CYS A 52 1.28 -5.81 0.60
C CYS A 52 1.40 -6.67 1.86
N TYR A 53 1.63 -7.99 1.72
CA TYR A 53 1.94 -8.87 2.85
C TYR A 53 3.21 -8.43 3.58
N TYR A 54 4.27 -8.12 2.82
CA TYR A 54 5.54 -7.67 3.38
C TYR A 54 5.37 -6.34 4.15
N GLN A 55 4.61 -5.40 3.61
CA GLN A 55 4.32 -4.13 4.25
C GLN A 55 3.37 -4.27 5.46
N THR A 56 2.54 -5.30 5.48
CA THR A 56 1.70 -5.66 6.63
C THR A 56 2.52 -6.37 7.72
N SER A 57 3.72 -5.88 8.01
CA SER A 57 4.70 -6.48 8.92
C SER A 57 4.24 -6.65 10.38
N VAL A 58 3.04 -6.22 10.68
CA VAL A 58 2.34 -6.46 11.95
C VAL A 58 2.29 -7.94 12.31
N MET A 59 2.25 -8.83 11.31
CA MET A 59 2.18 -10.28 11.53
C MET A 59 3.42 -10.88 12.20
N VAL A 60 4.56 -10.20 12.15
CA VAL A 60 5.82 -10.76 12.67
C VAL A 60 6.17 -10.22 14.05
N ASN A 61 5.95 -8.94 14.34
CA ASN A 61 6.35 -8.34 15.62
C ASN A 61 5.51 -7.14 16.07
N GLU A 62 4.41 -6.82 15.41
CA GLU A 62 3.62 -5.60 15.65
C GLU A 62 4.43 -4.29 15.62
N THR A 63 5.70 -4.35 15.16
CA THR A 63 6.59 -3.19 15.05
C THR A 63 6.87 -2.91 13.60
N PRO A 64 6.26 -1.86 13.06
CA PRO A 64 6.52 -1.41 11.70
C PRO A 64 7.96 -0.98 11.56
N GLY A 65 8.60 -1.30 10.48
CA GLY A 65 9.91 -0.78 10.14
C GLY A 65 11.10 -1.75 10.27
N TYR A 66 10.90 -2.89 10.88
CA TYR A 66 12.00 -3.85 10.99
C TYR A 66 12.38 -4.46 9.64
N PHE A 67 11.40 -4.69 8.76
CA PHE A 67 11.62 -5.27 7.44
C PHE A 67 11.40 -4.30 6.27
N THR A 68 10.71 -3.18 6.47
CA THR A 68 10.26 -2.31 5.39
C THR A 68 11.33 -1.39 4.81
N ASN A 69 12.46 -1.18 5.47
CA ASN A 69 13.49 -0.25 4.99
C ASN A 69 14.71 -0.92 4.36
N GLY A 70 14.65 -2.23 4.00
CA GLY A 70 15.82 -2.90 3.41
C GLY A 70 17.11 -2.75 4.24
N GLY A 71 16.99 -2.19 5.43
CA GLY A 71 18.07 -1.90 6.36
C GLY A 71 18.47 -3.14 7.12
N ASN A 72 19.75 -3.32 7.27
CA ASN A 72 20.32 -4.33 8.12
C ASN A 72 19.69 -4.29 9.50
N PHE A 73 19.52 -5.44 10.11
CA PHE A 73 19.16 -5.69 11.51
C PHE A 73 19.67 -4.64 12.53
N TRP A 74 20.77 -3.96 12.21
CA TRP A 74 21.46 -2.98 13.03
C TRP A 74 21.09 -1.52 12.77
N GLN A 75 20.33 -1.22 11.71
CA GLN A 75 20.08 0.13 11.19
C GLN A 75 18.62 0.58 11.16
N SER A 76 17.70 -0.11 11.83
CA SER A 76 16.39 0.51 12.01
C SER A 76 16.59 1.79 12.83
N GLU A 77 16.22 2.93 12.30
CA GLU A 77 16.33 4.23 12.98
C GLU A 77 15.63 4.24 14.34
N LEU A 78 14.75 3.29 14.57
CA LEU A 78 14.06 3.05 15.83
C LEU A 78 14.81 2.08 16.76
N GLY A 79 15.92 1.47 16.31
CA GLY A 79 16.77 0.61 17.16
C GLY A 79 16.04 -0.61 17.72
N MET A 80 15.01 -1.12 17.05
CA MET A 80 14.14 -2.15 17.61
C MET A 80 14.39 -3.52 17.00
N GLY A 81 14.95 -4.40 17.78
CA GLY A 81 15.09 -5.81 17.46
C GLY A 81 13.83 -6.62 17.81
N MET A 82 13.81 -7.88 17.44
CA MET A 82 12.64 -8.79 17.42
C MET A 82 11.86 -8.97 18.74
N CYS A 83 12.28 -8.38 19.86
CA CYS A 83 11.71 -8.68 21.18
C CYS A 83 11.05 -7.51 21.91
N TRP A 84 10.87 -6.38 21.28
CA TRP A 84 10.68 -5.10 21.95
C TRP A 84 9.33 -4.83 22.54
N ILE A 85 8.25 -5.29 21.93
CA ILE A 85 6.93 -5.17 22.53
C ILE A 85 6.87 -5.98 23.81
N ASN A 86 7.47 -7.17 23.83
CA ASN A 86 7.54 -8.02 25.01
C ASN A 86 8.40 -7.41 26.13
N GLU A 87 9.34 -6.53 25.76
CA GLU A 87 10.19 -5.80 26.72
C GLU A 87 9.50 -4.60 27.38
N ILE A 88 8.47 -4.08 26.74
CA ILE A 88 7.61 -3.05 27.32
C ILE A 88 6.77 -3.64 28.46
N ALA A 89 6.38 -4.90 28.31
CA ALA A 89 5.71 -5.69 29.35
C ALA A 89 6.74 -6.32 30.31
N ASP A 90 6.31 -7.21 31.13
CA ASP A 90 7.13 -8.00 32.07
C ASP A 90 7.56 -9.36 31.52
N GLU A 91 7.17 -9.66 30.27
CA GLU A 91 7.39 -10.95 29.60
C GLU A 91 8.85 -11.16 29.19
N ALA A 92 9.57 -10.10 28.86
CA ALA A 92 10.95 -10.19 28.41
C ALA A 92 11.85 -9.09 28.97
N LYS A 93 13.14 -9.39 29.06
CA LYS A 93 14.18 -8.44 29.43
C LYS A 93 15.36 -8.55 28.48
N VAL A 94 15.75 -7.42 27.88
CA VAL A 94 16.95 -7.34 27.05
C VAL A 94 18.19 -7.40 27.93
N ASN A 95 19.16 -8.20 27.50
CA ASN A 95 20.50 -8.21 28.10
C ASN A 95 21.51 -7.30 27.35
N TRP A 96 21.09 -6.60 26.32
CA TRP A 96 21.94 -5.75 25.47
C TRP A 96 21.83 -4.27 25.84
N ALA A 97 22.98 -3.64 26.08
CA ALA A 97 23.05 -2.27 26.56
C ALA A 97 22.66 -1.19 25.50
N TYR A 98 22.71 -1.52 24.22
CA TYR A 98 22.52 -0.55 23.14
C TYR A 98 21.07 -0.15 22.88
N ASN A 99 20.14 -0.95 23.27
CA ASN A 99 18.73 -0.79 22.93
C ASN A 99 17.88 -0.18 24.05
N THR A 100 18.51 0.29 25.05
CA THR A 100 17.84 0.60 26.31
C THR A 100 17.08 1.93 26.30
N ASP A 101 17.37 2.83 25.38
CA ASP A 101 16.86 4.20 25.51
C ASP A 101 15.37 4.31 25.15
N ALA A 102 14.88 3.67 24.10
CA ALA A 102 13.47 3.72 23.72
C ALA A 102 12.60 2.97 24.73
N VAL A 103 12.96 1.73 25.10
CA VAL A 103 12.26 0.94 26.12
C VAL A 103 12.36 1.58 27.50
N ARG A 104 13.52 2.13 27.83
CA ARG A 104 13.73 2.83 29.08
C ARG A 104 12.88 4.09 29.16
N THR A 105 12.81 4.87 28.08
CA THR A 105 11.97 6.06 27.97
C THR A 105 10.51 5.68 28.10
N TYR A 106 10.07 4.59 27.47
CA TYR A 106 8.70 4.06 27.59
C TYR A 106 8.39 3.68 29.05
N LYS A 107 9.23 2.86 29.67
CA LYS A 107 9.05 2.42 31.08
C LYS A 107 9.13 3.57 32.09
N ALA A 108 9.80 4.67 31.74
CA ALA A 108 9.81 5.89 32.53
C ALA A 108 8.60 6.82 32.30
N GLY A 109 7.58 6.37 31.56
CA GLY A 109 6.39 7.16 31.26
C GLY A 109 6.53 8.13 30.10
N GLY A 110 7.56 7.97 29.27
CA GLY A 110 7.86 8.83 28.11
C GLY A 110 7.05 8.50 26.85
N LEU A 111 5.87 7.89 26.97
CA LEU A 111 4.95 7.73 25.85
C LEU A 111 4.44 9.08 25.38
N THR A 112 4.67 9.39 24.11
CA THR A 112 4.13 10.58 23.46
C THR A 112 3.08 10.18 22.43
N ILE A 113 2.10 11.07 22.16
CA ILE A 113 1.04 10.83 21.18
C ILE A 113 1.59 10.87 19.74
N GLY A 114 2.67 11.62 19.51
CA GLY A 114 3.33 11.74 18.20
C GLY A 114 4.81 11.43 18.34
N GLY A 115 5.28 10.54 17.48
CA GLY A 115 6.65 10.02 17.55
C GLY A 115 6.85 9.02 18.70
N GLY A 116 7.66 8.04 18.47
CA GLY A 116 8.07 7.09 19.50
C GLY A 116 7.83 5.64 19.14
N LEU A 117 8.08 4.79 20.11
CA LEU A 117 8.19 3.36 19.96
C LEU A 117 6.97 2.67 19.33
N LEU A 118 5.79 3.18 19.60
CA LEU A 118 4.52 2.59 19.16
C LEU A 118 3.84 3.40 18.05
N GLU A 119 4.51 4.43 17.52
CA GLU A 119 3.97 5.19 16.41
C GLU A 119 3.89 4.31 15.16
N TRP A 120 2.68 4.20 14.62
CA TRP A 120 2.42 3.38 13.45
C TRP A 120 1.22 3.95 12.68
N TRP A 121 1.37 5.17 12.16
CA TRP A 121 0.30 5.89 11.50
C TRP A 121 0.48 5.94 9.98
N GLU A 122 1.63 6.40 9.52
CA GLU A 122 1.88 6.59 8.09
C GLU A 122 1.96 5.28 7.32
N LEU A 123 2.73 4.32 7.84
CA LEU A 123 2.97 3.05 7.15
C LEU A 123 1.69 2.25 6.90
N PRO A 124 0.78 2.03 7.88
CA PRO A 124 -0.46 1.32 7.59
C PRO A 124 -1.35 2.03 6.58
N TYR A 125 -1.40 3.36 6.56
CA TYR A 125 -2.17 4.06 5.54
C TYR A 125 -1.57 3.93 4.13
N ASN A 126 -0.25 3.88 4.00
CA ASN A 126 0.41 3.56 2.73
C ASN A 126 0.04 2.15 2.26
N THR A 127 0.08 1.17 3.17
CA THR A 127 -0.35 -0.21 2.88
C THR A 127 -1.83 -0.30 2.56
N ILE A 128 -2.71 0.37 3.32
CA ILE A 128 -4.15 0.43 3.08
C ILE A 128 -4.44 1.04 1.70
N ARG A 129 -3.71 2.09 1.30
CA ARG A 129 -3.84 2.67 -0.04
C ARG A 129 -3.51 1.65 -1.12
N ALA A 130 -2.39 0.93 -1.01
CA ALA A 130 -2.00 -0.11 -1.95
C ALA A 130 -3.05 -1.24 -2.01
N LEU A 131 -3.56 -1.67 -0.86
CA LEU A 131 -4.62 -2.68 -0.77
C LEU A 131 -5.94 -2.19 -1.40
N ASN A 132 -6.33 -0.94 -1.19
CA ASN A 132 -7.51 -0.35 -1.82
C ASN A 132 -7.36 -0.31 -3.35
N GLU A 133 -6.19 0.05 -3.87
CA GLU A 133 -5.90 0.01 -5.30
C GLU A 133 -6.01 -1.41 -5.85
N PHE A 134 -5.43 -2.38 -5.16
CA PHE A 134 -5.53 -3.80 -5.52
C PHE A 134 -6.97 -4.28 -5.59
N ILE A 135 -7.76 -4.03 -4.54
CA ILE A 135 -9.18 -4.40 -4.46
C ILE A 135 -10.01 -3.76 -5.57
N GLN A 136 -9.66 -2.55 -5.98
CA GLN A 136 -10.35 -1.84 -7.07
C GLN A 136 -9.97 -2.36 -8.45
N ARG A 137 -8.68 -2.70 -8.68
CA ARG A 137 -8.13 -3.02 -10.00
C ARG A 137 -8.30 -4.48 -10.41
N VAL A 138 -8.07 -5.41 -9.49
CA VAL A 138 -8.06 -6.85 -9.78
C VAL A 138 -9.38 -7.37 -10.35
N PRO A 139 -10.56 -6.93 -9.92
CA PRO A 139 -11.83 -7.39 -10.54
C PRO A 139 -11.93 -7.10 -12.04
N GLY A 140 -11.31 -6.02 -12.52
CA GLY A 140 -11.26 -5.66 -13.94
C GLY A 140 -10.18 -6.37 -14.76
N SER A 141 -9.32 -7.18 -14.14
CA SER A 141 -8.21 -7.88 -14.80
C SER A 141 -8.71 -9.04 -15.71
N PRO A 142 -7.94 -9.45 -16.73
CA PRO A 142 -8.31 -10.55 -17.62
C PRO A 142 -8.02 -11.95 -17.05
N VAL A 143 -7.62 -12.07 -15.77
CA VAL A 143 -7.32 -13.35 -15.14
C VAL A 143 -8.59 -14.12 -14.75
N ALA A 144 -8.46 -15.40 -14.37
CA ALA A 144 -9.58 -16.23 -13.99
C ALA A 144 -10.34 -15.65 -12.79
N GLU A 145 -11.68 -15.73 -12.82
CA GLU A 145 -12.55 -15.14 -11.81
C GLU A 145 -12.30 -15.69 -10.39
N GLU A 146 -12.01 -16.97 -10.33
CA GLU A 146 -11.65 -17.67 -9.10
C GLU A 146 -10.39 -17.06 -8.43
N LEU A 147 -9.34 -16.83 -9.23
CA LEU A 147 -8.13 -16.18 -8.76
C LEU A 147 -8.39 -14.74 -8.28
N LYS A 148 -9.24 -13.97 -9.00
CA LYS A 148 -9.61 -12.61 -8.58
C LYS A 148 -10.27 -12.62 -7.20
N ASN A 149 -11.27 -13.49 -7.02
CA ASN A 149 -12.03 -13.57 -5.79
C ASN A 149 -11.12 -13.92 -4.61
N GLU A 150 -10.24 -14.91 -4.77
CA GLU A 150 -9.27 -15.31 -3.77
C GLU A 150 -8.31 -14.16 -3.42
N ARG A 151 -7.68 -13.55 -4.40
CA ARG A 151 -6.70 -12.47 -4.17
C ARG A 151 -7.33 -11.18 -3.61
N VAL A 152 -8.54 -10.86 -4.04
CA VAL A 152 -9.29 -9.73 -3.46
C VAL A 152 -9.67 -10.02 -2.00
N ALA A 153 -10.06 -11.25 -1.67
CA ALA A 153 -10.35 -11.63 -0.29
C ALA A 153 -9.11 -11.54 0.60
N GLU A 154 -7.96 -12.00 0.12
CA GLU A 154 -6.68 -11.83 0.82
C GLU A 154 -6.35 -10.35 1.07
N ALA A 155 -6.49 -9.50 0.05
CA ALA A 155 -6.24 -8.06 0.17
C ALA A 155 -7.20 -7.39 1.17
N ARG A 156 -8.48 -7.77 1.17
CA ARG A 156 -9.48 -7.30 2.14
C ARG A 156 -9.14 -7.75 3.56
N PHE A 157 -8.70 -8.98 3.72
CA PHE A 157 -8.22 -9.49 5.01
C PHE A 157 -7.04 -8.66 5.52
N LEU A 158 -6.02 -8.44 4.69
CA LEU A 158 -4.85 -7.63 5.07
C LEU A 158 -5.24 -6.19 5.45
N ARG A 159 -6.18 -5.59 4.71
CA ARG A 159 -6.71 -4.26 5.04
C ARG A 159 -7.38 -4.22 6.41
N ALA A 160 -8.27 -5.16 6.67
CA ALA A 160 -8.94 -5.28 7.96
C ALA A 160 -7.94 -5.54 9.10
N TYR A 161 -6.91 -6.34 8.84
CA TYR A 161 -5.84 -6.58 9.81
C TYR A 161 -5.03 -5.33 10.13
N ASN A 162 -4.70 -4.50 9.13
CA ASN A 162 -4.06 -3.20 9.36
C ASN A 162 -4.95 -2.29 10.23
N TYR A 163 -6.25 -2.20 9.94
CA TYR A 163 -7.18 -1.45 10.77
C TYR A 163 -7.29 -2.00 12.19
N PHE A 164 -7.29 -3.32 12.36
CA PHE A 164 -7.26 -3.94 13.68
C PHE A 164 -6.00 -3.55 14.48
N ALA A 165 -4.85 -3.55 13.84
CA ALA A 165 -3.62 -3.11 14.50
C ALA A 165 -3.63 -1.62 14.86
N MET A 166 -4.26 -0.77 14.01
CA MET A 166 -4.40 0.66 14.27
C MET A 166 -5.39 0.95 15.40
N VAL A 167 -6.57 0.31 15.39
CA VAL A 167 -7.61 0.58 16.41
C VAL A 167 -7.17 0.19 17.80
N LYS A 168 -6.39 -0.88 17.96
CA LYS A 168 -5.78 -1.27 19.24
C LYS A 168 -4.85 -0.19 19.82
N ARG A 169 -4.23 0.63 18.95
CA ARG A 169 -3.26 1.66 19.36
C ARG A 169 -3.89 3.03 19.55
N TYR A 170 -4.81 3.39 18.67
CA TYR A 170 -5.29 4.77 18.53
C TYR A 170 -6.77 4.95 18.87
N GLY A 171 -7.50 3.85 19.16
CA GLY A 171 -8.95 3.88 19.18
C GLY A 171 -9.52 4.15 17.79
N GLY A 172 -10.48 5.06 17.65
CA GLY A 172 -11.03 5.43 16.35
C GLY A 172 -9.98 6.03 15.39
N VAL A 173 -10.05 5.62 14.12
CA VAL A 173 -9.18 6.08 13.04
C VAL A 173 -10.01 6.34 11.78
N PRO A 174 -9.55 7.18 10.83
CA PRO A 174 -10.22 7.35 9.55
C PRO A 174 -10.32 6.03 8.77
N LEU A 175 -11.53 5.64 8.35
CA LEU A 175 -11.74 4.50 7.46
C LEU A 175 -11.66 4.95 6.01
N ILE A 176 -10.58 4.58 5.32
CA ILE A 176 -10.32 4.85 3.92
C ILE A 176 -10.40 3.52 3.18
N THR A 177 -11.48 3.30 2.44
CA THR A 177 -11.79 2.01 1.79
C THR A 177 -11.66 2.04 0.27
N VAL A 178 -11.31 3.21 -0.29
CA VAL A 178 -11.05 3.43 -1.72
C VAL A 178 -9.75 4.20 -1.89
N PRO A 179 -9.06 4.07 -3.03
CA PRO A 179 -7.90 4.90 -3.33
C PRO A 179 -8.34 6.36 -3.47
N GLN A 180 -7.71 7.26 -2.74
CA GLN A 180 -7.97 8.70 -2.84
C GLN A 180 -7.22 9.29 -4.04
N ALA A 181 -7.87 10.15 -4.81
CA ALA A 181 -7.28 10.88 -5.92
C ALA A 181 -6.80 12.28 -5.47
N LEU A 182 -5.74 12.80 -6.11
CA LEU A 182 -5.14 14.09 -5.70
C LEU A 182 -6.02 15.31 -5.99
N ASP A 183 -7.04 15.16 -6.83
CA ASP A 183 -8.01 16.20 -7.20
C ASP A 183 -9.30 16.17 -6.36
N GLU A 184 -9.39 15.29 -5.37
CA GLU A 184 -10.48 15.27 -4.40
C GLU A 184 -10.48 16.50 -3.49
N SER A 185 -11.61 16.77 -2.86
CA SER A 185 -11.75 17.86 -1.89
C SER A 185 -10.87 17.63 -0.64
N TRP A 186 -10.57 18.68 0.08
CA TRP A 186 -9.79 18.59 1.32
C TRP A 186 -10.45 17.68 2.36
N GLU A 187 -11.75 17.71 2.44
CA GLU A 187 -12.55 16.90 3.36
C GLU A 187 -12.49 15.40 3.01
N GLU A 188 -12.42 15.05 1.72
CA GLU A 188 -12.27 13.68 1.23
C GLU A 188 -10.84 13.17 1.43
N LEU A 189 -9.83 14.03 1.20
CA LEU A 189 -8.43 13.68 1.40
C LEU A 189 -8.06 13.51 2.87
N TYR A 190 -8.69 14.30 3.76
CA TYR A 190 -8.41 14.30 5.19
C TYR A 190 -9.68 14.05 6.02
N PRO A 191 -10.30 12.87 5.90
CA PRO A 191 -11.50 12.56 6.64
C PRO A 191 -11.23 12.55 8.15
N SER A 192 -12.23 12.94 8.92
CA SER A 192 -12.20 12.84 10.37
C SER A 192 -12.14 11.37 10.82
N ARG A 193 -11.70 11.14 12.04
CA ARG A 193 -11.66 9.80 12.61
C ARG A 193 -13.08 9.23 12.77
N ASN A 194 -13.24 7.99 12.37
CA ASN A 194 -14.38 7.18 12.76
C ASN A 194 -14.25 6.79 14.25
N SER A 195 -15.35 6.47 14.88
CA SER A 195 -15.33 5.92 16.22
C SER A 195 -14.66 4.54 16.28
N GLU A 196 -14.17 4.17 17.43
CA GLU A 196 -13.60 2.83 17.65
C GLU A 196 -14.60 1.72 17.27
N GLN A 197 -15.88 1.89 17.63
CA GLN A 197 -16.94 0.96 17.28
C GLN A 197 -17.12 0.80 15.76
N GLU A 198 -17.15 1.90 15.02
CA GLU A 198 -17.28 1.85 13.56
C GLU A 198 -16.10 1.12 12.90
N VAL A 199 -14.89 1.28 13.45
CA VAL A 199 -13.71 0.56 12.93
C VAL A 199 -13.83 -0.95 13.20
N TYR A 200 -14.27 -1.36 14.38
CA TYR A 200 -14.50 -2.78 14.67
C TYR A 200 -15.66 -3.35 13.85
N ASP A 201 -16.75 -2.61 13.67
CA ASP A 201 -17.87 -3.03 12.84
C ASP A 201 -17.43 -3.24 11.37
N PHE A 202 -16.59 -2.35 10.86
CA PHE A 202 -16.00 -2.52 9.52
C PHE A 202 -15.13 -3.80 9.44
N ILE A 203 -14.25 -4.03 10.40
CA ILE A 203 -13.39 -5.22 10.44
C ILE A 203 -14.23 -6.49 10.46
N LEU A 204 -15.25 -6.56 11.31
CA LEU A 204 -16.12 -7.72 11.42
C LEU A 204 -16.91 -7.95 10.13
N ALA A 205 -17.45 -6.90 9.52
CA ALA A 205 -18.18 -7.00 8.25
C ALA A 205 -17.29 -7.52 7.11
N GLU A 206 -16.02 -7.09 7.02
CA GLU A 206 -15.06 -7.61 6.05
C GLU A 206 -14.78 -9.10 6.27
N MET A 207 -14.58 -9.51 7.52
CA MET A 207 -14.32 -10.92 7.86
C MET A 207 -15.53 -11.81 7.60
N ASP A 208 -16.71 -11.39 8.02
CA ASP A 208 -17.95 -12.14 7.81
C ASP A 208 -18.26 -12.33 6.33
N ASP A 209 -18.03 -11.29 5.50
CA ASP A 209 -18.24 -11.39 4.06
C ASP A 209 -17.25 -12.36 3.39
N ILE A 210 -15.97 -12.30 3.77
CA ILE A 210 -14.94 -13.23 3.25
C ILE A 210 -15.28 -14.68 3.60
N ILE A 211 -15.69 -14.94 4.85
CA ILE A 211 -16.01 -16.28 5.33
C ILE A 211 -17.29 -16.81 4.68
N ASN A 212 -18.35 -16.00 4.65
CA ASN A 212 -19.65 -16.43 4.15
C ASN A 212 -19.69 -16.66 2.65
N ASN A 213 -18.81 -16.03 1.89
CA ASN A 213 -18.70 -16.21 0.43
C ASN A 213 -17.64 -17.22 0.02
N GLU A 214 -17.00 -17.88 0.98
CA GLU A 214 -16.00 -18.95 0.73
C GLU A 214 -14.89 -18.53 -0.26
N TYR A 215 -14.49 -17.25 -0.20
CA TYR A 215 -13.45 -16.72 -1.11
C TYR A 215 -12.05 -17.24 -0.81
N LEU A 216 -11.79 -17.71 0.40
CA LEU A 216 -10.54 -18.34 0.80
C LEU A 216 -10.79 -19.84 0.96
N TYR A 217 -10.12 -20.64 0.15
CA TYR A 217 -10.27 -22.09 0.14
C TYR A 217 -9.39 -22.78 1.17
N GLU A 218 -9.78 -24.04 1.43
CA GLU A 218 -9.13 -25.00 2.30
C GLU A 218 -7.69 -25.37 1.87
#